data_66081945a4c7f956e1d479824e0997a4
#
_entry.id   66081945a4c7f956e1d479824e0997a4
#
_cell.length_a   1.000
_cell.length_b   1.000
_cell.length_c   1.000
_cell.angle_alpha   90.00
_cell.angle_beta   90.00
_cell.angle_gamma   90.00
#
_symmetry.space_group_name_H-M   'P 1'
#
loop_
_entity.id
_entity.type
_entity.pdbx_description
1 polymer ?
#
loop_
_entity_poly.entity_id
_entity_poly.type
_entity_poly.pdbx_seq_one_letter_code
_entity_poly.pdbx_strand_id
1 'polypeptide(L)'
;MKKIEGIVPVMLTPFTPDNQIDYPGLEKLISWYLKEGVDALFAVCQSSEMQYLSLEERVELARFVVQKVEGRVPVIASGHISDDLAEQTKELQAMANTGIDALVLVTNHLDPQNQGSETFYAHLNHLLKTLPADMPLGLYECPAPYRRLLSDDEFSFCANSGRFVVLKDVSCDLPTVERRVKLAQGTPLAIINANAAIAWPAMQAGSKGFSGVFTNFHPGLYHWLYHHGAQQPEKAHELSLFLSLSAVTETLGYPKNAKIYHQRLGTFASEHCRVNKDNVLEKFWGLSVLLDQIRD
;
A
#
# COMPACT_ATOMS: atom_id res chain seq x y z
N MET A 1 13.61 -5.58 -14.86
CA MET A 1 12.56 -4.96 -14.01
C MET A 1 12.25 -5.94 -12.89
N LYS A 2 12.28 -5.50 -11.62
CA LYS A 2 11.88 -6.35 -10.50
C LYS A 2 10.37 -6.56 -10.53
N LYS A 3 9.90 -7.77 -10.23
CA LYS A 3 8.46 -8.05 -10.09
C LYS A 3 7.94 -7.49 -8.77
N ILE A 4 6.76 -6.90 -8.79
CA ILE A 4 6.03 -6.43 -7.60
C ILE A 4 4.87 -7.40 -7.40
N GLU A 5 5.12 -8.47 -6.67
CA GLU A 5 4.18 -9.56 -6.40
C GLU A 5 4.32 -9.96 -4.93
N GLY A 6 3.38 -10.73 -4.39
CA GLY A 6 3.42 -11.24 -3.01
C GLY A 6 2.85 -10.25 -1.99
N ILE A 7 3.45 -10.21 -0.83
CA ILE A 7 2.99 -9.39 0.28
C ILE A 7 3.71 -8.05 0.27
N VAL A 8 2.93 -6.98 0.11
CA VAL A 8 3.41 -5.61 -0.07
C VAL A 8 2.85 -4.71 1.03
N PRO A 9 3.48 -4.66 2.21
CA PRO A 9 3.01 -3.80 3.30
C PRO A 9 2.88 -2.35 2.91
N VAL A 10 1.74 -1.75 3.32
CA VAL A 10 1.51 -0.32 3.27
C VAL A 10 2.17 0.32 4.48
N MET A 11 3.40 0.78 4.32
CA MET A 11 4.25 1.18 5.45
C MET A 11 3.66 2.32 6.27
N LEU A 12 3.81 2.22 7.59
CA LEU A 12 3.56 3.31 8.53
C LEU A 12 4.75 4.27 8.56
N THR A 13 4.50 5.53 8.88
CA THR A 13 5.55 6.48 9.26
C THR A 13 5.54 6.67 10.77
N PRO A 14 6.56 6.20 11.52
CA PRO A 14 6.68 6.51 12.93
C PRO A 14 7.05 7.98 13.13
N PHE A 15 6.50 8.59 14.18
CA PHE A 15 6.86 9.94 14.58
C PHE A 15 7.33 9.96 16.02
N THR A 16 8.26 10.89 16.31
CA THR A 16 8.65 11.24 17.68
C THR A 16 7.50 11.98 18.39
N PRO A 17 7.51 12.08 19.73
CA PRO A 17 6.56 12.93 20.46
C PRO A 17 6.57 14.40 20.00
N ASP A 18 7.71 14.88 19.47
CA ASP A 18 7.87 16.24 18.93
C ASP A 18 7.47 16.35 17.46
N ASN A 19 6.71 15.35 16.96
CA ASN A 19 6.15 15.34 15.59
C ASN A 19 7.17 15.32 14.45
N GLN A 20 8.40 14.84 14.70
CA GLN A 20 9.39 14.57 13.66
C GLN A 20 9.32 13.12 13.20
N ILE A 21 9.77 12.80 11.99
CA ILE A 21 9.89 11.40 11.54
C ILE A 21 10.93 10.69 12.43
N ASP A 22 10.52 9.55 13.01
CA ASP A 22 11.40 8.70 13.82
C ASP A 22 12.13 7.69 12.90
N TYR A 23 13.25 8.11 12.32
CA TYR A 23 14.06 7.26 11.46
C TYR A 23 14.59 5.99 12.15
N PRO A 24 15.03 6.00 13.42
CA PRO A 24 15.34 4.77 14.15
C PRO A 24 14.17 3.79 14.26
N GLY A 25 12.96 4.30 14.54
CA GLY A 25 11.74 3.49 14.54
C GLY A 25 11.39 2.95 13.15
N LEU A 26 11.59 3.77 12.11
CA LEU A 26 11.37 3.34 10.72
C LEU A 26 12.34 2.23 10.30
N GLU A 27 13.62 2.29 10.70
CA GLU A 27 14.60 1.23 10.43
C GLU A 27 14.22 -0.09 11.11
N LYS A 28 13.72 -0.04 12.34
CA LYS A 28 13.19 -1.22 13.04
C LYS A 28 11.96 -1.79 12.32
N LEU A 29 11.06 -0.93 11.83
CA LEU A 29 9.88 -1.35 11.07
C LEU A 29 10.28 -2.07 9.76
N ILE A 30 11.22 -1.51 9.01
CA ILE A 30 11.76 -2.14 7.79
C ILE A 30 12.34 -3.52 8.13
N SER A 31 13.16 -3.59 9.18
CA SER A 31 13.77 -4.85 9.62
C SER A 31 12.73 -5.88 10.04
N TRP A 32 11.65 -5.44 10.68
CA TRP A 32 10.53 -6.29 11.06
C TRP A 32 9.80 -6.84 9.84
N TYR A 33 9.42 -6.01 8.85
CA TYR A 33 8.80 -6.48 7.61
C TYR A 33 9.68 -7.52 6.89
N LEU A 34 10.97 -7.24 6.76
CA LEU A 34 11.90 -8.16 6.08
C LEU A 34 12.05 -9.50 6.82
N LYS A 35 12.01 -9.49 8.16
CA LYS A 35 12.01 -10.71 9.00
C LYS A 35 10.73 -11.51 8.80
N GLU A 36 9.61 -10.85 8.63
CA GLU A 36 8.31 -11.46 8.35
C GLU A 36 8.18 -12.02 6.91
N GLY A 37 9.19 -11.84 6.07
CA GLY A 37 9.27 -12.43 4.75
C GLY A 37 8.48 -11.69 3.67
N VAL A 38 8.24 -10.38 3.82
CA VAL A 38 7.51 -9.60 2.81
C VAL A 38 8.22 -9.57 1.47
N ASP A 39 7.45 -9.48 0.38
CA ASP A 39 7.96 -9.59 -0.99
C ASP A 39 8.28 -8.23 -1.63
N ALA A 40 7.69 -7.14 -1.14
CA ALA A 40 7.99 -5.76 -1.52
C ALA A 40 7.55 -4.80 -0.42
N LEU A 41 7.89 -3.50 -0.51
CA LEU A 41 7.44 -2.46 0.42
C LEU A 41 6.78 -1.30 -0.32
N PHE A 42 5.63 -0.83 0.15
CA PHE A 42 4.99 0.41 -0.30
C PHE A 42 5.32 1.53 0.67
N ALA A 43 6.41 2.25 0.41
CA ALA A 43 7.06 3.16 1.35
C ALA A 43 6.25 4.43 1.63
N VAL A 44 5.70 5.07 0.60
CA VAL A 44 4.92 6.32 0.72
C VAL A 44 3.54 6.09 0.13
N CYS A 45 2.53 6.00 1.00
CA CYS A 45 1.15 5.74 0.65
C CYS A 45 0.21 6.37 1.69
N GLN A 46 -1.09 6.11 1.63
CA GLN A 46 -2.04 6.66 2.61
C GLN A 46 -1.70 6.23 4.06
N SER A 47 -1.29 4.99 4.26
CA SER A 47 -0.91 4.47 5.58
C SER A 47 0.31 5.17 6.19
N SER A 48 1.20 5.70 5.36
CA SER A 48 2.33 6.51 5.81
C SER A 48 1.94 7.96 6.14
N GLU A 49 0.65 8.28 6.12
CA GLU A 49 0.12 9.62 6.35
C GLU A 49 0.64 10.65 5.32
N MET A 50 0.83 10.22 4.05
CA MET A 50 1.49 11.01 3.01
C MET A 50 0.87 12.40 2.80
N GLN A 51 -0.45 12.56 3.05
CA GLN A 51 -1.16 13.83 2.96
C GLN A 51 -0.76 14.84 4.07
N TYR A 52 -0.10 14.35 5.12
CA TYR A 52 0.38 15.12 6.27
C TYR A 52 1.91 15.27 6.29
N LEU A 53 2.57 14.85 5.22
CA LEU A 53 4.02 14.99 5.02
C LEU A 53 4.29 16.08 3.97
N SER A 54 5.31 16.90 4.19
CA SER A 54 5.81 17.80 3.15
C SER A 54 6.38 17.00 1.97
N LEU A 55 6.61 17.63 0.83
CA LEU A 55 7.24 16.96 -0.30
C LEU A 55 8.64 16.44 0.07
N GLU A 56 9.41 17.26 0.78
CA GLU A 56 10.74 16.91 1.26
C GLU A 56 10.69 15.68 2.17
N GLU A 57 9.76 15.64 3.12
CA GLU A 57 9.57 14.50 4.03
C GLU A 57 9.19 13.23 3.24
N ARG A 58 8.30 13.32 2.25
CA ARG A 58 7.92 12.17 1.41
C ARG A 58 9.11 11.62 0.61
N VAL A 59 9.89 12.51 0.00
CA VAL A 59 11.08 12.16 -0.79
C VAL A 59 12.15 11.54 0.10
N GLU A 60 12.43 12.14 1.27
CA GLU A 60 13.43 11.63 2.19
C GLU A 60 13.02 10.29 2.81
N LEU A 61 11.73 10.14 3.15
CA LEU A 61 11.16 8.87 3.61
C LEU A 61 11.38 7.74 2.58
N ALA A 62 11.08 7.99 1.30
CA ALA A 62 11.29 7.00 0.24
C ALA A 62 12.77 6.66 0.07
N ARG A 63 13.66 7.65 0.05
CA ARG A 63 15.13 7.43 -0.04
C ARG A 63 15.65 6.60 1.13
N PHE A 64 15.22 6.93 2.35
CA PHE A 64 15.61 6.17 3.53
C PHE A 64 15.20 4.71 3.45
N VAL A 65 13.94 4.44 3.04
CA VAL A 65 13.46 3.07 2.86
C VAL A 65 14.28 2.33 1.81
N VAL A 66 14.50 2.92 0.63
CA VAL A 66 15.34 2.34 -0.43
C VAL A 66 16.74 2.01 0.08
N GLN A 67 17.36 2.95 0.80
CA GLN A 67 18.70 2.76 1.37
C GLN A 67 18.73 1.61 2.37
N LYS A 68 17.74 1.55 3.29
CA LYS A 68 17.72 0.54 4.36
C LYS A 68 17.30 -0.85 3.88
N VAL A 69 16.53 -0.93 2.81
CA VAL A 69 16.18 -2.20 2.17
C VAL A 69 17.37 -2.84 1.44
N GLU A 70 18.33 -2.03 0.95
CA GLU A 70 19.56 -2.51 0.30
C GLU A 70 19.29 -3.48 -0.87
N GLY A 71 18.19 -3.29 -1.59
CA GLY A 71 17.80 -4.11 -2.73
C GLY A 71 17.28 -5.52 -2.39
N ARG A 72 17.10 -5.86 -1.11
CA ARG A 72 16.59 -7.17 -0.67
C ARG A 72 15.18 -7.47 -1.19
N VAL A 73 14.33 -6.45 -1.25
CA VAL A 73 13.01 -6.50 -1.87
C VAL A 73 12.75 -5.23 -2.68
N PRO A 74 11.81 -5.23 -3.64
CA PRO A 74 11.42 -4.01 -4.32
C PRO A 74 10.79 -2.99 -3.37
N VAL A 75 11.02 -1.70 -3.64
CA VAL A 75 10.39 -0.58 -2.94
C VAL A 75 9.57 0.21 -3.96
N ILE A 76 8.28 0.36 -3.69
CA ILE A 76 7.39 1.22 -4.46
C ILE A 76 6.94 2.41 -3.62
N ALA A 77 6.65 3.53 -4.24
CA ALA A 77 6.14 4.70 -3.56
C ALA A 77 5.19 5.49 -4.45
N SER A 78 4.22 6.15 -3.83
CA SER A 78 3.37 7.17 -4.42
C SER A 78 3.97 8.55 -4.14
N GLY A 79 3.21 9.43 -3.51
CA GLY A 79 3.76 10.69 -2.98
C GLY A 79 3.26 11.93 -3.72
N HIS A 80 2.36 11.80 -4.71
CA HIS A 80 1.60 12.94 -5.20
C HIS A 80 0.28 13.06 -4.45
N ILE A 81 -0.01 14.25 -4.00
CA ILE A 81 -1.20 14.57 -3.18
C ILE A 81 -1.92 15.81 -3.67
N SER A 82 -1.33 16.54 -4.63
CA SER A 82 -1.91 17.75 -5.18
C SER A 82 -3.01 17.42 -6.21
N ASP A 83 -4.01 18.30 -6.34
CA ASP A 83 -5.01 18.23 -7.40
C ASP A 83 -4.56 19.00 -8.65
N ASP A 84 -3.58 19.90 -8.53
CA ASP A 84 -2.97 20.63 -9.63
C ASP A 84 -1.98 19.75 -10.40
N LEU A 85 -2.17 19.62 -11.71
CA LEU A 85 -1.38 18.72 -12.54
C LEU A 85 0.11 19.11 -12.62
N ALA A 86 0.43 20.41 -12.56
CA ALA A 86 1.82 20.86 -12.59
C ALA A 86 2.52 20.54 -11.26
N GLU A 87 1.84 20.71 -10.14
CA GLU A 87 2.35 20.31 -8.84
C GLU A 87 2.48 18.78 -8.71
N GLN A 88 1.48 18.01 -9.17
CA GLN A 88 1.58 16.55 -9.25
C GLN A 88 2.80 16.11 -10.06
N THR A 89 3.08 16.77 -11.18
CA THR A 89 4.24 16.47 -12.03
C THR A 89 5.55 16.66 -11.24
N LYS A 90 5.68 17.77 -10.51
CA LYS A 90 6.86 18.04 -9.66
C LYS A 90 7.01 17.00 -8.54
N GLU A 91 5.92 16.68 -7.84
CA GLU A 91 5.89 15.69 -6.78
C GLU A 91 6.34 14.31 -7.29
N LEU A 92 5.78 13.86 -8.42
CA LEU A 92 6.09 12.57 -9.02
C LEU A 92 7.52 12.52 -9.58
N GLN A 93 8.01 13.60 -10.20
CA GLN A 93 9.41 13.69 -10.64
C GLN A 93 10.39 13.64 -9.47
N ALA A 94 10.07 14.31 -8.36
CA ALA A 94 10.88 14.24 -7.14
C ALA A 94 10.93 12.83 -6.57
N MET A 95 9.78 12.12 -6.54
CA MET A 95 9.69 10.73 -6.10
C MET A 95 10.42 9.76 -7.02
N ALA A 96 10.34 9.95 -8.35
CA ALA A 96 11.05 9.11 -9.31
C ALA A 96 12.58 9.12 -9.10
N ASN A 97 13.13 10.20 -8.54
CA ASN A 97 14.56 10.36 -8.27
C ASN A 97 14.98 9.82 -6.88
N THR A 98 14.18 9.01 -6.21
CA THR A 98 14.49 8.46 -4.89
C THR A 98 15.15 7.09 -4.92
N GLY A 99 15.19 6.44 -6.09
CA GLY A 99 15.72 5.08 -6.26
C GLY A 99 14.69 3.98 -6.05
N ILE A 100 13.39 4.30 -6.01
CA ILE A 100 12.30 3.33 -5.96
C ILE A 100 12.22 2.47 -7.22
N ASP A 101 11.71 1.25 -7.09
CA ASP A 101 11.58 0.30 -8.20
C ASP A 101 10.33 0.53 -9.07
N ALA A 102 9.29 1.19 -8.53
CA ALA A 102 8.13 1.66 -9.29
C ALA A 102 7.48 2.88 -8.62
N LEU A 103 7.02 3.81 -9.45
CA LEU A 103 6.32 5.02 -9.05
C LEU A 103 4.81 4.80 -9.15
N VAL A 104 4.08 4.93 -8.05
CA VAL A 104 2.65 4.62 -7.97
C VAL A 104 1.80 5.87 -8.14
N LEU A 105 0.99 5.89 -9.20
CA LEU A 105 0.01 6.95 -9.45
C LEU A 105 -1.30 6.66 -8.71
N VAL A 106 -1.82 7.65 -8.02
CA VAL A 106 -3.09 7.56 -7.28
C VAL A 106 -4.24 7.94 -8.20
N THR A 107 -5.20 7.05 -8.42
CA THR A 107 -6.22 7.18 -9.48
C THR A 107 -7.15 8.37 -9.29
N ASN A 108 -7.49 8.74 -8.05
CA ASN A 108 -8.35 9.90 -7.80
C ASN A 108 -7.67 11.24 -8.08
N HIS A 109 -6.33 11.34 -7.98
CA HIS A 109 -5.61 12.54 -8.39
C HIS A 109 -5.46 12.66 -9.92
N LEU A 110 -5.71 11.58 -10.67
CA LEU A 110 -5.81 11.64 -12.13
C LEU A 110 -7.18 12.16 -12.63
N ASP A 111 -8.14 12.27 -11.71
CA ASP A 111 -9.48 12.81 -11.99
C ASP A 111 -10.04 13.47 -10.71
N PRO A 112 -9.41 14.55 -10.22
CA PRO A 112 -9.67 15.06 -8.86
C PRO A 112 -11.09 15.57 -8.65
N GLN A 113 -11.80 15.93 -9.71
CA GLN A 113 -13.19 16.38 -9.65
C GLN A 113 -14.21 15.30 -10.05
N ASN A 114 -13.76 14.03 -10.19
CA ASN A 114 -14.59 12.89 -10.61
C ASN A 114 -15.39 13.17 -11.89
N GLN A 115 -14.73 13.72 -12.92
CA GLN A 115 -15.34 14.11 -14.20
C GLN A 115 -15.40 12.95 -15.21
N GLY A 116 -14.68 11.85 -14.92
CA GLY A 116 -14.71 10.63 -15.71
C GLY A 116 -13.45 10.38 -16.54
N SER A 117 -13.57 9.41 -17.45
CA SER A 117 -12.41 8.84 -18.17
C SER A 117 -11.67 9.83 -19.06
N GLU A 118 -12.36 10.83 -19.61
CA GLU A 118 -11.71 11.86 -20.47
C GLU A 118 -10.65 12.63 -19.67
N THR A 119 -11.00 13.12 -18.48
CA THR A 119 -10.08 13.82 -17.57
C THR A 119 -8.96 12.89 -17.11
N PHE A 120 -9.30 11.67 -16.74
CA PHE A 120 -8.32 10.65 -16.38
C PHE A 120 -7.26 10.45 -17.47
N TYR A 121 -7.69 10.22 -18.72
CA TYR A 121 -6.77 10.03 -19.83
C TYR A 121 -5.95 11.29 -20.15
N ALA A 122 -6.54 12.48 -20.05
CA ALA A 122 -5.81 13.72 -20.28
C ALA A 122 -4.65 13.89 -19.29
N HIS A 123 -4.92 13.71 -17.99
CA HIS A 123 -3.91 13.80 -16.94
C HIS A 123 -2.88 12.67 -17.05
N LEU A 124 -3.34 11.42 -17.23
CA LEU A 124 -2.45 10.28 -17.38
C LEU A 124 -1.50 10.45 -18.58
N ASN A 125 -2.01 10.86 -19.74
CA ASN A 125 -1.18 11.09 -20.93
C ASN A 125 -0.16 12.21 -20.73
N HIS A 126 -0.50 13.26 -19.97
CA HIS A 126 0.46 14.29 -19.60
C HIS A 126 1.59 13.71 -18.75
N LEU A 127 1.26 12.96 -17.68
CA LEU A 127 2.26 12.33 -16.80
C LEU A 127 3.13 11.31 -17.53
N LEU A 128 2.56 10.51 -18.43
CA LEU A 128 3.33 9.55 -19.24
C LEU A 128 4.38 10.22 -20.13
N LYS A 129 4.15 11.48 -20.55
CA LYS A 129 5.10 12.27 -21.35
C LYS A 129 6.17 12.96 -20.50
N THR A 130 5.86 13.28 -19.25
CA THR A 130 6.72 14.09 -18.37
C THR A 130 7.55 13.28 -17.39
N LEU A 131 7.10 12.07 -17.06
CA LEU A 131 7.85 11.15 -16.18
C LEU A 131 8.92 10.38 -16.97
N PRO A 132 10.03 9.98 -16.32
CA PRO A 132 11.09 9.19 -16.98
C PRO A 132 10.51 7.96 -17.69
N ALA A 133 10.90 7.78 -18.95
CA ALA A 133 10.31 6.73 -19.81
C ALA A 133 10.64 5.30 -19.33
N ASP A 134 11.74 5.13 -18.63
CA ASP A 134 12.22 3.86 -18.07
C ASP A 134 11.71 3.59 -16.65
N MET A 135 11.08 4.57 -15.99
CA MET A 135 10.49 4.38 -14.66
C MET A 135 9.25 3.48 -14.75
N PRO A 136 9.26 2.29 -14.11
CA PRO A 136 8.05 1.48 -13.99
C PRO A 136 6.98 2.21 -13.20
N LEU A 137 5.72 2.07 -13.62
CA LEU A 137 4.59 2.72 -12.97
C LEU A 137 3.70 1.72 -12.24
N GLY A 138 3.05 2.17 -11.20
CA GLY A 138 1.96 1.49 -10.51
C GLY A 138 0.70 2.33 -10.50
N LEU A 139 -0.40 1.71 -10.09
CA LEU A 139 -1.69 2.36 -9.87
C LEU A 139 -2.18 2.05 -8.45
N TYR A 140 -2.82 3.01 -7.82
CA TYR A 140 -3.43 2.86 -6.51
C TYR A 140 -4.81 3.52 -6.47
N GLU A 141 -5.84 2.72 -6.26
CA GLU A 141 -7.22 3.16 -6.06
C GLU A 141 -7.43 3.64 -4.61
N CYS A 142 -6.70 4.69 -4.24
CA CYS A 142 -6.71 5.24 -2.89
C CYS A 142 -8.12 5.66 -2.47
N PRO A 143 -8.61 5.27 -1.28
CA PRO A 143 -9.95 5.63 -0.84
C PRO A 143 -10.12 7.09 -0.43
N ALA A 144 -9.03 7.83 -0.19
CA ALA A 144 -9.07 9.24 0.19
C ALA A 144 -8.46 10.13 -0.91
N PRO A 145 -9.04 11.29 -1.20
CA PRO A 145 -10.25 11.89 -0.63
C PRO A 145 -11.54 11.20 -1.06
N TYR A 146 -11.54 10.46 -2.17
CA TYR A 146 -12.63 9.58 -2.60
C TYR A 146 -12.07 8.38 -3.36
N ARG A 147 -12.79 7.24 -3.32
CA ARG A 147 -12.36 6.01 -3.99
C ARG A 147 -12.74 6.05 -5.47
N ARG A 148 -11.74 6.24 -6.34
CA ARG A 148 -11.90 6.16 -7.78
C ARG A 148 -11.37 4.84 -8.31
N LEU A 149 -12.29 3.95 -8.65
CA LEU A 149 -11.96 2.70 -9.33
C LEU A 149 -11.74 2.94 -10.82
N LEU A 150 -10.82 2.19 -11.41
CA LEU A 150 -10.62 2.18 -12.86
C LEU A 150 -11.77 1.44 -13.54
N SER A 151 -12.26 2.00 -14.65
CA SER A 151 -13.08 1.26 -15.59
C SER A 151 -12.25 0.17 -16.30
N ASP A 152 -12.92 -0.80 -16.93
CA ASP A 152 -12.22 -1.86 -17.66
C ASP A 152 -11.39 -1.29 -18.85
N ASP A 153 -11.86 -0.21 -19.47
CA ASP A 153 -11.14 0.47 -20.55
C ASP A 153 -9.90 1.21 -20.03
N GLU A 154 -10.02 1.97 -18.94
CA GLU A 154 -8.90 2.65 -18.29
C GLU A 154 -7.85 1.65 -17.80
N PHE A 155 -8.30 0.56 -17.17
CA PHE A 155 -7.44 -0.53 -16.74
C PHE A 155 -6.69 -1.17 -17.92
N SER A 156 -7.41 -1.52 -18.99
CA SER A 156 -6.84 -2.14 -20.20
C SER A 156 -5.86 -1.21 -20.91
N PHE A 157 -6.14 0.09 -20.97
CA PHE A 157 -5.22 1.09 -21.49
C PHE A 157 -3.89 1.08 -20.71
N CYS A 158 -3.95 1.10 -19.39
CA CYS A 158 -2.75 1.06 -18.54
C CYS A 158 -2.00 -0.27 -18.70
N ALA A 159 -2.70 -1.40 -18.65
CA ALA A 159 -2.11 -2.73 -18.76
C ALA A 159 -1.38 -2.93 -20.09
N ASN A 160 -2.01 -2.54 -21.20
CA ASN A 160 -1.46 -2.70 -22.55
C ASN A 160 -0.33 -1.71 -22.89
N SER A 161 -0.16 -0.64 -22.11
CA SER A 161 0.95 0.31 -22.29
C SER A 161 2.33 -0.32 -22.03
N GLY A 162 2.38 -1.44 -21.29
CA GLY A 162 3.62 -2.10 -20.86
C GLY A 162 4.41 -1.35 -19.80
N ARG A 163 3.95 -0.17 -19.36
CA ARG A 163 4.64 0.65 -18.34
C ARG A 163 4.17 0.37 -16.93
N PHE A 164 2.92 -0.10 -16.75
CA PHE A 164 2.36 -0.37 -15.45
C PHE A 164 2.66 -1.80 -15.03
N VAL A 165 3.26 -1.94 -13.85
CA VAL A 165 3.72 -3.23 -13.30
C VAL A 165 2.91 -3.70 -12.09
N VAL A 166 2.15 -2.82 -11.47
CA VAL A 166 1.34 -3.13 -10.29
C VAL A 166 0.07 -2.26 -10.23
N LEU A 167 -1.06 -2.89 -9.90
CA LEU A 167 -2.26 -2.21 -9.41
C LEU A 167 -2.53 -2.65 -7.98
N LYS A 168 -2.56 -1.71 -7.04
CA LYS A 168 -3.18 -1.93 -5.74
C LYS A 168 -4.69 -1.76 -5.88
N ASP A 169 -5.38 -2.89 -5.98
CA ASP A 169 -6.82 -2.99 -6.14
C ASP A 169 -7.55 -2.73 -4.82
N VAL A 170 -8.43 -1.74 -4.80
CA VAL A 170 -9.27 -1.39 -3.65
C VAL A 170 -10.76 -1.49 -4.01
N SER A 171 -11.10 -2.33 -4.99
CA SER A 171 -12.49 -2.60 -5.34
C SER A 171 -13.26 -3.25 -4.19
N CYS A 172 -12.58 -4.05 -3.37
CA CYS A 172 -13.19 -4.87 -2.32
C CYS A 172 -14.24 -5.85 -2.87
N ASP A 173 -14.10 -6.25 -4.15
CA ASP A 173 -15.06 -7.06 -4.88
C ASP A 173 -14.35 -8.17 -5.66
N LEU A 174 -14.57 -9.42 -5.27
CA LEU A 174 -13.89 -10.57 -5.90
C LEU A 174 -14.16 -10.68 -7.41
N PRO A 175 -15.40 -10.54 -7.91
CA PRO A 175 -15.67 -10.53 -9.35
C PRO A 175 -14.87 -9.47 -10.12
N THR A 176 -14.66 -8.28 -9.54
CA THR A 176 -13.83 -7.23 -10.15
C THR A 176 -12.37 -7.64 -10.19
N VAL A 177 -11.83 -8.22 -9.13
CA VAL A 177 -10.45 -8.74 -9.12
C VAL A 177 -10.28 -9.83 -10.17
N GLU A 178 -11.19 -10.80 -10.26
CA GLU A 178 -11.18 -11.88 -11.26
C GLU A 178 -11.19 -11.35 -12.70
N ARG A 179 -12.03 -10.34 -12.96
CA ARG A 179 -12.11 -9.68 -14.27
C ARG A 179 -10.81 -8.98 -14.63
N ARG A 180 -10.22 -8.23 -13.70
CA ARG A 180 -8.94 -7.55 -13.88
C ARG A 180 -7.78 -8.52 -14.09
N VAL A 181 -7.76 -9.64 -13.38
CA VAL A 181 -6.77 -10.71 -13.60
C VAL A 181 -6.84 -11.24 -15.03
N LYS A 182 -8.05 -11.42 -15.59
CA LYS A 182 -8.22 -11.83 -16.99
C LYS A 182 -7.76 -10.74 -17.96
N LEU A 183 -8.12 -9.48 -17.72
CA LEU A 183 -7.72 -8.34 -18.56
C LEU A 183 -6.20 -8.08 -18.55
N ALA A 184 -5.52 -8.43 -17.45
CA ALA A 184 -4.08 -8.27 -17.33
C ALA A 184 -3.25 -9.39 -17.98
N GLN A 185 -3.89 -10.45 -18.48
CA GLN A 185 -3.16 -11.58 -19.08
C GLN A 185 -2.28 -11.15 -20.24
N GLY A 186 -1.03 -11.60 -20.23
CA GLY A 186 -0.05 -11.24 -21.26
C GLY A 186 0.59 -9.86 -21.08
N THR A 187 0.24 -9.12 -20.03
CA THR A 187 0.84 -7.82 -19.67
C THR A 187 1.73 -7.95 -18.43
N PRO A 188 2.61 -6.98 -18.15
CA PRO A 188 3.41 -6.97 -16.92
C PRO A 188 2.64 -6.56 -15.65
N LEU A 189 1.38 -6.16 -15.76
CA LEU A 189 0.58 -5.59 -14.67
C LEU A 189 0.12 -6.67 -13.69
N ALA A 190 0.66 -6.65 -12.47
CA ALA A 190 0.24 -7.49 -11.35
C ALA A 190 -0.94 -6.83 -10.60
N ILE A 191 -2.01 -7.59 -10.34
CA ILE A 191 -3.11 -7.15 -9.48
C ILE A 191 -2.82 -7.57 -8.06
N ILE A 192 -2.76 -6.62 -7.13
CA ILE A 192 -2.54 -6.85 -5.70
C ILE A 192 -3.77 -6.37 -4.94
N ASN A 193 -4.52 -7.31 -4.38
CA ASN A 193 -5.72 -7.01 -3.61
C ASN A 193 -5.38 -6.33 -2.28
N ALA A 194 -6.22 -5.38 -1.84
CA ALA A 194 -6.06 -4.68 -0.57
C ALA A 194 -7.10 -5.06 0.50
N ASN A 195 -8.12 -5.85 0.16
CA ASN A 195 -9.18 -6.21 1.09
C ASN A 195 -8.91 -7.58 1.75
N ALA A 196 -8.84 -7.61 3.07
CA ALA A 196 -8.53 -8.81 3.84
C ALA A 196 -9.60 -9.91 3.70
N ALA A 197 -10.88 -9.53 3.61
CA ALA A 197 -12.00 -10.49 3.54
C ALA A 197 -11.98 -11.33 2.25
N ILE A 198 -11.39 -10.82 1.18
CA ILE A 198 -11.25 -11.55 -0.09
C ILE A 198 -9.80 -11.90 -0.42
N ALA A 199 -8.86 -11.75 0.52
CA ALA A 199 -7.44 -11.95 0.25
C ALA A 199 -7.15 -13.35 -0.32
N TRP A 200 -7.60 -14.39 0.34
CA TRP A 200 -7.37 -15.77 -0.09
C TRP A 200 -8.09 -16.12 -1.40
N PRO A 201 -9.40 -15.91 -1.55
CA PRO A 201 -10.07 -16.19 -2.83
C PRO A 201 -9.51 -15.33 -3.98
N ALA A 202 -9.07 -14.10 -3.75
CA ALA A 202 -8.41 -13.30 -4.78
C ALA A 202 -7.06 -13.92 -5.21
N MET A 203 -6.25 -14.43 -4.28
CA MET A 203 -5.01 -15.15 -4.59
C MET A 203 -5.31 -16.41 -5.41
N GLN A 204 -6.34 -17.19 -5.04
CA GLN A 204 -6.77 -18.37 -5.80
C GLN A 204 -7.25 -18.02 -7.21
N ALA A 205 -7.88 -16.86 -7.38
CA ALA A 205 -8.31 -16.33 -8.68
C ALA A 205 -7.17 -15.78 -9.55
N GLY A 206 -5.94 -15.70 -9.03
CA GLY A 206 -4.76 -15.25 -9.77
C GLY A 206 -4.28 -13.84 -9.45
N SER A 207 -4.86 -13.17 -8.44
CA SER A 207 -4.26 -11.96 -7.86
C SER A 207 -2.84 -12.27 -7.38
N LYS A 208 -1.92 -11.34 -7.63
CA LYS A 208 -0.49 -11.54 -7.41
C LYS A 208 -0.01 -11.13 -6.02
N GLY A 209 -0.93 -11.03 -5.06
CA GLY A 209 -0.57 -10.78 -3.68
C GLY A 209 -1.58 -9.94 -2.89
N PHE A 210 -1.11 -9.40 -1.78
CA PHE A 210 -1.90 -8.63 -0.83
C PHE A 210 -1.17 -7.38 -0.36
N SER A 211 -1.87 -6.24 -0.35
CA SER A 211 -1.37 -4.94 0.11
C SER A 211 -2.42 -4.20 0.95
N GLY A 212 -3.03 -4.89 1.90
CA GLY A 212 -4.01 -4.31 2.81
C GLY A 212 -3.38 -3.74 4.08
N VAL A 213 -4.18 -3.01 4.83
CA VAL A 213 -3.79 -2.36 6.09
C VAL A 213 -3.27 -3.38 7.11
N PHE A 214 -3.86 -4.59 7.13
CA PHE A 214 -3.52 -5.61 8.12
C PHE A 214 -2.14 -6.23 7.93
N THR A 215 -1.43 -5.90 6.85
CA THR A 215 0.02 -6.18 6.70
C THR A 215 0.89 -5.42 7.73
N ASN A 216 0.33 -4.43 8.43
CA ASN A 216 0.99 -3.77 9.55
C ASN A 216 0.84 -4.53 10.88
N PHE A 217 0.13 -5.65 10.88
CA PHE A 217 -0.08 -6.51 12.04
C PHE A 217 0.49 -7.91 11.80
N HIS A 218 0.12 -8.57 10.69
CA HIS A 218 0.51 -9.94 10.40
C HIS A 218 0.99 -10.16 8.95
N PRO A 219 2.03 -9.48 8.48
CA PRO A 219 2.52 -9.69 7.12
C PRO A 219 3.03 -11.13 6.90
N GLY A 220 3.64 -11.77 7.91
CA GLY A 220 4.13 -13.13 7.85
C GLY A 220 3.02 -14.17 7.65
N LEU A 221 1.82 -13.95 8.23
CA LEU A 221 0.68 -14.84 8.01
C LEU A 221 0.14 -14.72 6.57
N TYR A 222 0.08 -13.51 6.01
CA TYR A 222 -0.25 -13.32 4.59
C TYR A 222 0.84 -13.89 3.68
N HIS A 223 2.13 -13.77 4.04
CA HIS A 223 3.22 -14.39 3.31
C HIS A 223 3.06 -15.90 3.25
N TRP A 224 2.79 -16.54 4.39
CA TRP A 224 2.51 -17.97 4.43
C TRP A 224 1.30 -18.33 3.54
N LEU A 225 0.21 -17.59 3.63
CA LEU A 225 -1.01 -17.81 2.85
C LEU A 225 -0.73 -17.75 1.35
N TYR A 226 0.03 -16.76 0.90
CA TYR A 226 0.38 -16.57 -0.51
C TYR A 226 1.31 -17.66 -1.05
N HIS A 227 2.37 -17.99 -0.30
CA HIS A 227 3.41 -18.91 -0.78
C HIS A 227 3.11 -20.39 -0.52
N HIS A 228 2.30 -20.71 0.50
CA HIS A 228 2.08 -22.09 0.95
C HIS A 228 0.61 -22.50 1.01
N GLY A 229 -0.32 -21.57 0.93
CA GLY A 229 -1.75 -21.85 1.10
C GLY A 229 -2.30 -22.87 0.09
N ALA A 230 -1.85 -22.82 -1.17
CA ALA A 230 -2.29 -23.75 -2.20
C ALA A 230 -1.92 -25.21 -1.91
N GLN A 231 -0.83 -25.45 -1.18
CA GLN A 231 -0.39 -26.80 -0.78
C GLN A 231 -1.11 -27.31 0.48
N GLN A 232 -1.76 -26.42 1.25
CA GLN A 232 -2.44 -26.73 2.52
C GLN A 232 -3.80 -26.01 2.57
N PRO A 233 -4.78 -26.39 1.70
CA PRO A 233 -6.00 -25.62 1.48
C PRO A 233 -6.90 -25.51 2.72
N GLU A 234 -6.98 -26.53 3.56
CA GLU A 234 -7.78 -26.49 4.80
C GLU A 234 -7.19 -25.47 5.78
N LYS A 235 -5.91 -25.52 6.02
CA LYS A 235 -5.20 -24.55 6.88
C LYS A 235 -5.25 -23.13 6.31
N ALA A 236 -5.13 -22.99 4.98
CA ALA A 236 -5.25 -21.70 4.32
C ALA A 236 -6.66 -21.11 4.50
N HIS A 237 -7.70 -21.94 4.44
CA HIS A 237 -9.07 -21.52 4.71
C HIS A 237 -9.24 -21.02 6.15
N GLU A 238 -8.80 -21.80 7.14
CA GLU A 238 -8.85 -21.41 8.57
C GLU A 238 -8.08 -20.10 8.82
N LEU A 239 -6.86 -19.99 8.29
CA LEU A 239 -6.05 -18.79 8.41
C LEU A 239 -6.72 -17.58 7.73
N SER A 240 -7.34 -17.77 6.57
CA SER A 240 -8.04 -16.68 5.87
C SER A 240 -9.22 -16.14 6.65
N LEU A 241 -9.96 -17.02 7.35
CA LEU A 241 -11.05 -16.61 8.26
C LEU A 241 -10.51 -15.80 9.45
N PHE A 242 -9.42 -16.29 10.08
CA PHE A 242 -8.77 -15.54 11.16
C PHE A 242 -8.32 -14.16 10.71
N LEU A 243 -7.61 -14.06 9.57
CA LEU A 243 -7.12 -12.80 9.03
C LEU A 243 -8.27 -11.84 8.67
N SER A 244 -9.36 -12.37 8.08
CA SER A 244 -10.53 -11.56 7.71
C SER A 244 -11.24 -10.96 8.94
N LEU A 245 -11.42 -11.76 9.98
CA LEU A 245 -12.06 -11.31 11.22
C LEU A 245 -11.16 -10.35 12.01
N SER A 246 -9.86 -10.67 12.12
CA SER A 246 -8.90 -9.84 12.83
C SER A 246 -8.69 -8.48 12.14
N ALA A 247 -8.78 -8.43 10.81
CA ALA A 247 -8.64 -7.19 10.05
C ALA A 247 -9.75 -6.15 10.35
N VAL A 248 -10.88 -6.55 10.92
CA VAL A 248 -11.90 -5.60 11.40
C VAL A 248 -11.31 -4.62 12.42
N THR A 249 -10.25 -5.02 13.14
CA THR A 249 -9.53 -4.16 14.08
C THR A 249 -8.98 -2.89 13.41
N GLU A 250 -8.68 -2.93 12.12
CA GLU A 250 -8.21 -1.74 11.38
C GLU A 250 -9.21 -0.59 11.39
N THR A 251 -10.51 -0.87 11.52
CA THR A 251 -11.55 0.15 11.60
C THR A 251 -11.56 0.91 12.93
N LEU A 252 -10.83 0.42 13.93
CA LEU A 252 -10.76 0.95 15.28
C LEU A 252 -9.60 1.97 15.41
N GLY A 253 -9.64 3.00 14.58
CA GLY A 253 -8.75 4.17 14.68
C GLY A 253 -7.39 4.04 13.99
N TYR A 254 -7.30 3.30 12.89
CA TYR A 254 -6.10 3.26 12.05
C TYR A 254 -5.72 4.66 11.51
N PRO A 255 -4.43 5.00 11.39
CA PRO A 255 -3.25 4.16 11.61
C PRO A 255 -2.75 4.12 13.09
N LYS A 256 -3.40 4.84 14.00
CA LYS A 256 -2.94 4.95 15.39
C LYS A 256 -2.95 3.62 16.14
N ASN A 257 -3.95 2.78 15.94
CA ASN A 257 -4.00 1.44 16.54
C ASN A 257 -2.82 0.56 16.09
N ALA A 258 -2.41 0.64 14.82
CA ALA A 258 -1.24 -0.07 14.33
C ALA A 258 0.06 0.50 14.93
N LYS A 259 0.16 1.81 15.16
CA LYS A 259 1.31 2.42 15.85
C LYS A 259 1.39 1.99 17.31
N ILE A 260 0.26 1.88 18.02
CA ILE A 260 0.20 1.32 19.37
C ILE A 260 0.67 -0.14 19.37
N TYR A 261 0.22 -0.93 18.39
CA TYR A 261 0.67 -2.31 18.21
C TYR A 261 2.20 -2.37 18.06
N HIS A 262 2.79 -1.56 17.19
CA HIS A 262 4.23 -1.48 16.99
C HIS A 262 4.99 -0.91 18.20
N GLN A 263 4.37 -0.04 18.98
CA GLN A 263 4.95 0.42 20.25
C GLN A 263 5.04 -0.72 21.26
N ARG A 264 3.99 -1.56 21.34
CA ARG A 264 4.00 -2.76 22.19
C ARG A 264 5.01 -3.83 21.75
N LEU A 265 5.28 -3.92 20.44
CA LEU A 265 6.36 -4.75 19.88
C LEU A 265 7.76 -4.17 20.14
N GLY A 266 7.89 -2.94 20.63
CA GLY A 266 9.17 -2.25 20.79
C GLY A 266 9.77 -1.73 19.46
N THR A 267 8.99 -1.76 18.37
CA THR A 267 9.39 -1.23 17.07
C THR A 267 9.38 0.29 17.09
N PHE A 268 8.31 0.90 17.64
CA PHE A 268 8.15 2.35 17.74
C PHE A 268 8.36 2.85 19.17
N ALA A 269 8.95 4.04 19.30
CA ALA A 269 9.07 4.72 20.59
C ALA A 269 7.76 5.46 20.97
N SER A 270 6.93 5.81 19.99
CA SER A 270 5.72 6.61 20.17
C SER A 270 4.59 6.13 19.27
N GLU A 271 3.36 6.30 19.73
CA GLU A 271 2.13 6.08 18.94
C GLU A 271 1.67 7.32 18.17
N HIS A 272 2.49 8.37 18.12
CA HIS A 272 2.10 9.66 17.55
C HIS A 272 1.65 9.54 16.10
N CYS A 273 0.52 10.18 15.79
CA CYS A 273 -0.05 10.29 14.45
C CYS A 273 -0.28 11.77 14.11
N ARG A 274 -0.05 12.13 12.85
CA ARG A 274 -0.46 13.44 12.33
C ARG A 274 -1.93 13.46 11.94
N VAL A 275 -2.44 12.36 11.40
CA VAL A 275 -3.84 12.22 10.93
C VAL A 275 -4.83 11.94 12.04
N ASN A 276 -4.45 11.20 13.08
CA ASN A 276 -5.36 10.79 14.15
C ASN A 276 -4.80 11.15 15.52
N LYS A 277 -5.42 12.12 16.19
CA LYS A 277 -5.04 12.61 17.52
C LYS A 277 -5.92 12.05 18.64
N ASP A 278 -6.92 11.24 18.32
CA ASP A 278 -7.82 10.64 19.30
C ASP A 278 -7.05 9.70 20.25
N ASN A 279 -7.52 9.59 21.49
CA ASN A 279 -7.16 8.48 22.35
C ASN A 279 -8.01 7.25 21.96
N VAL A 280 -7.48 6.46 21.01
CA VAL A 280 -8.22 5.33 20.43
C VAL A 280 -8.47 4.20 21.45
N LEU A 281 -7.63 4.07 22.48
CA LEU A 281 -7.81 3.07 23.52
C LEU A 281 -8.99 3.40 24.45
N GLU A 282 -9.27 4.68 24.68
CA GLU A 282 -10.47 5.13 25.41
C GLU A 282 -11.71 5.08 24.53
N LYS A 283 -11.56 5.48 23.25
CA LYS A 283 -12.66 5.55 22.29
C LYS A 283 -13.23 4.18 21.93
N PHE A 284 -12.38 3.16 21.82
CA PHE A 284 -12.75 1.81 21.39
C PHE A 284 -12.49 0.81 22.52
N TRP A 285 -13.53 0.50 23.28
CA TRP A 285 -13.46 -0.45 24.38
C TRP A 285 -13.03 -1.83 23.89
N GLY A 286 -12.10 -2.44 24.59
CA GLY A 286 -11.53 -3.72 24.24
C GLY A 286 -10.40 -3.65 23.21
N LEU A 287 -10.14 -2.52 22.54
CA LEU A 287 -9.04 -2.41 21.57
C LEU A 287 -7.70 -2.82 22.18
N SER A 288 -7.42 -2.41 23.43
CA SER A 288 -6.20 -2.78 24.13
C SER A 288 -6.03 -4.29 24.21
N VAL A 289 -7.08 -5.01 24.58
CA VAL A 289 -7.08 -6.48 24.69
C VAL A 289 -6.95 -7.13 23.32
N LEU A 290 -7.66 -6.60 22.31
CA LEU A 290 -7.56 -7.09 20.93
C LEU A 290 -6.13 -6.97 20.38
N LEU A 291 -5.46 -5.84 20.62
CA LEU A 291 -4.09 -5.65 20.15
C LEU A 291 -3.10 -6.60 20.83
N ASP A 292 -3.33 -6.97 22.08
CA ASP A 292 -2.52 -7.99 22.76
C ASP A 292 -2.81 -9.39 22.20
N GLN A 293 -4.07 -9.75 22.01
CA GLN A 293 -4.46 -11.03 21.40
C GLN A 293 -4.00 -11.20 19.95
N ILE A 294 -3.95 -10.11 19.19
CA ILE A 294 -3.42 -10.15 17.82
C ILE A 294 -1.90 -10.33 17.83
N ARG A 295 -1.21 -9.78 18.83
CA ARG A 295 0.26 -9.91 18.94
C ARG A 295 0.69 -11.34 19.31
N ASP A 296 0.00 -12.01 20.20
CA ASP A 296 0.32 -13.34 20.77
C ASP A 296 -0.14 -14.46 19.83
#